data_3b2c57bd3fd9411e163ef64c6e00757a
#
_entry.id   3b2c57bd3fd9411e163ef64c6e00757a
#
_cell.length_a   1.000
_cell.length_b   1.000
_cell.length_c   1.000
_cell.angle_alpha   90.00
_cell.angle_beta   90.00
_cell.angle_gamma   90.00
#
_symmetry.space_group_name_H-M   'P 1'
#
loop_
_entity.id
_entity.type
_entity.pdbx_description
1 polymer ?
#
loop_
_entity_poly.entity_id
_entity_poly.type
_entity_poly.pdbx_seq_one_letter_code
_entity_poly.pdbx_strand_id
1 'polypeptide(L)'
;MGLWDWAVAAYGAPGVSDACLALQDNHEQNVPLLLWSAWAAATGRRPDEETLEAACDTARAWDGVVLTPLRAMRRILKAPVPDIDDGPRETIRNRVKALELEAERHLLQALEALAPDPSAPPRPAIDGLAATARIWAAVTPRPALIRLADALPA
;
A
#
# COMPACT_ATOMS: atom_id res chain seq x y z
N MET A 1 -1.05 -13.15 -13.18
CA MET A 1 -0.68 -11.71 -13.14
C MET A 1 0.16 -11.44 -11.90
N GLY A 2 1.29 -10.82 -12.08
CA GLY A 2 2.15 -10.42 -10.96
C GLY A 2 1.52 -9.29 -10.14
N LEU A 3 2.02 -9.12 -8.93
CA LEU A 3 1.47 -8.15 -7.98
C LEU A 3 1.53 -6.71 -8.51
N TRP A 4 2.63 -6.32 -9.14
CA TRP A 4 2.76 -4.96 -9.67
C TRP A 4 1.70 -4.64 -10.71
N ASP A 5 1.54 -5.51 -11.71
CA ASP A 5 0.55 -5.29 -12.77
C ASP A 5 -0.88 -5.30 -12.22
N TRP A 6 -1.15 -6.21 -11.29
CA TRP A 6 -2.43 -6.26 -10.60
C TRP A 6 -2.70 -4.98 -9.79
N ALA A 7 -1.70 -4.50 -9.05
CA ALA A 7 -1.82 -3.29 -8.24
C ALA A 7 -2.05 -2.03 -9.09
N VAL A 8 -1.33 -1.90 -10.22
CA VAL A 8 -1.53 -0.79 -11.16
C VAL A 8 -2.95 -0.81 -11.72
N ALA A 9 -3.44 -1.96 -12.14
CA ALA A 9 -4.80 -2.10 -12.66
C ALA A 9 -5.85 -1.80 -11.57
N ALA A 10 -5.64 -2.32 -10.36
CA ALA A 10 -6.55 -2.08 -9.23
C ALA A 10 -6.62 -0.61 -8.84
N TYR A 11 -5.48 0.06 -8.79
CA TYR A 11 -5.40 1.47 -8.41
C TYR A 11 -6.08 2.39 -9.44
N GLY A 12 -6.17 1.95 -10.70
CA GLY A 12 -6.90 2.66 -11.75
C GLY A 12 -8.42 2.49 -11.70
N ALA A 13 -8.93 1.56 -10.89
CA ALA A 13 -10.37 1.35 -10.77
C ALA A 13 -11.02 2.48 -9.93
N PRO A 14 -12.27 2.89 -10.29
CA PRO A 14 -12.94 3.97 -9.56
C PRO A 14 -13.07 3.68 -8.06
N GLY A 15 -12.71 4.66 -7.23
CA GLY A 15 -12.83 4.59 -5.78
C GLY A 15 -11.68 3.91 -5.04
N VAL A 16 -10.81 3.16 -5.72
CA VAL A 16 -9.69 2.45 -5.07
C VAL A 16 -8.68 3.43 -4.49
N SER A 17 -8.25 4.41 -5.27
CA SER A 17 -7.25 5.40 -4.82
C SER A 17 -7.76 6.18 -3.61
N ASP A 18 -9.02 6.63 -3.61
CA ASP A 18 -9.62 7.36 -2.49
C ASP A 18 -9.71 6.48 -1.24
N ALA A 19 -10.10 5.22 -1.38
CA ALA A 19 -10.17 4.27 -0.27
C ALA A 19 -8.77 4.00 0.32
N CYS A 20 -7.76 3.84 -0.52
CA CYS A 20 -6.37 3.65 -0.10
C CYS A 20 -5.83 4.88 0.65
N LEU A 21 -6.08 6.08 0.14
CA LEU A 21 -5.66 7.32 0.80
C LEU A 21 -6.32 7.49 2.17
N ALA A 22 -7.61 7.19 2.29
CA ALA A 22 -8.31 7.24 3.57
C ALA A 22 -7.71 6.26 4.58
N LEU A 23 -7.38 5.04 4.17
CA LEU A 23 -6.73 4.05 5.02
C LEU A 23 -5.33 4.49 5.47
N GLN A 24 -4.55 5.08 4.56
CA GLN A 24 -3.22 5.59 4.87
C GLN A 24 -3.27 6.80 5.81
N ASP A 25 -4.11 7.78 5.51
CA ASP A 25 -4.09 9.07 6.20
C ASP A 25 -4.87 9.06 7.51
N ASN A 26 -5.96 8.30 7.59
CA ASN A 26 -6.85 8.29 8.75
C ASN A 26 -6.66 7.08 9.68
N HIS A 27 -6.03 6.00 9.18
CA HIS A 27 -5.93 4.74 9.91
C HIS A 27 -4.50 4.18 9.96
N GLU A 28 -3.53 4.94 9.51
CA GLU A 28 -2.09 4.57 9.54
C GLU A 28 -1.80 3.20 8.92
N GLN A 29 -2.57 2.83 7.89
CA GLN A 29 -2.39 1.59 7.16
C GLN A 29 -1.31 1.73 6.09
N ASN A 30 -0.68 0.62 5.74
CA ASN A 30 0.29 0.55 4.65
C ASN A 30 -0.40 0.07 3.37
N VAL A 31 -0.53 0.95 2.38
CA VAL A 31 -1.27 0.65 1.14
C VAL A 31 -0.64 -0.50 0.35
N PRO A 32 0.68 -0.55 0.10
CA PRO A 32 1.27 -1.70 -0.58
C PRO A 32 0.97 -3.03 0.10
N LEU A 33 0.99 -3.08 1.42
CA LEU A 33 0.66 -4.29 2.18
C LEU A 33 -0.80 -4.70 1.99
N LEU A 34 -1.72 -3.74 1.98
CA LEU A 34 -3.14 -4.01 1.73
C LEU A 34 -3.38 -4.51 0.31
N LEU A 35 -2.73 -3.91 -0.69
CA LEU A 35 -2.82 -4.37 -2.08
C LEU A 35 -2.27 -5.79 -2.25
N TRP A 36 -1.17 -6.10 -1.59
CA TRP A 36 -0.62 -7.47 -1.56
C TRP A 36 -1.62 -8.47 -0.95
N SER A 37 -2.28 -8.09 0.14
CA SER A 37 -3.28 -8.94 0.80
C SER A 37 -4.49 -9.20 -0.09
N ALA A 38 -4.99 -8.18 -0.78
CA ALA A 38 -6.11 -8.30 -1.71
C ALA A 38 -5.72 -9.13 -2.93
N TRP A 39 -4.53 -8.93 -3.47
CA TRP A 39 -4.01 -9.73 -4.57
C TRP A 39 -3.86 -11.20 -4.19
N ALA A 40 -3.36 -11.50 -3.00
CA ALA A 40 -3.26 -12.87 -2.51
C ALA A 40 -4.63 -13.54 -2.43
N ALA A 41 -5.63 -12.82 -1.92
CA ALA A 41 -7.02 -13.31 -1.88
C ALA A 41 -7.56 -13.58 -3.28
N ALA A 42 -7.36 -12.65 -4.22
CA ALA A 42 -7.84 -12.76 -5.60
C ALA A 42 -7.17 -13.87 -6.40
N THR A 43 -5.95 -14.26 -6.03
CA THR A 43 -5.16 -15.27 -6.75
C THR A 43 -5.07 -16.61 -6.05
N GLY A 44 -5.89 -16.84 -5.03
CA GLY A 44 -5.94 -18.10 -4.32
C GLY A 44 -4.72 -18.42 -3.45
N ARG A 45 -3.95 -17.39 -3.10
CA ARG A 45 -2.83 -17.52 -2.18
C ARG A 45 -3.34 -17.41 -0.74
N ARG A 46 -2.78 -18.24 0.15
CA ARG A 46 -3.18 -18.31 1.56
C ARG A 46 -1.96 -18.12 2.45
N PRO A 47 -1.47 -16.88 2.62
CA PRO A 47 -0.39 -16.64 3.58
C PRO A 47 -0.79 -17.11 4.96
N ASP A 48 0.07 -17.87 5.62
CA ASP A 48 -0.11 -18.24 7.01
C ASP A 48 0.25 -17.06 7.94
N GLU A 49 0.03 -17.24 9.24
CA GLU A 49 0.29 -16.20 10.22
C GLU A 49 1.76 -15.74 10.22
N GLU A 50 2.69 -16.68 10.11
CA GLU A 50 4.12 -16.38 10.03
C GLU A 50 4.45 -15.52 8.80
N THR A 51 3.88 -15.86 7.65
CA THR A 51 4.06 -15.07 6.42
C THR A 51 3.44 -13.68 6.54
N LEU A 52 2.26 -13.57 7.14
CA LEU A 52 1.62 -12.27 7.38
C LEU A 52 2.45 -11.40 8.32
N GLU A 53 3.02 -11.98 9.38
CA GLU A 53 3.92 -11.27 10.30
C GLU A 53 5.18 -10.79 9.58
N ALA A 54 5.80 -11.63 8.76
CA ALA A 54 6.96 -11.26 7.96
C ALA A 54 6.65 -10.14 6.99
N ALA A 55 5.50 -10.18 6.34
CA ALA A 55 5.05 -9.13 5.42
C ALA A 55 4.82 -7.80 6.16
N CYS A 56 4.18 -7.84 7.32
CA CYS A 56 3.99 -6.65 8.15
C CYS A 56 5.32 -6.05 8.60
N ASP A 57 6.28 -6.87 9.03
CA ASP A 57 7.61 -6.42 9.44
C ASP A 57 8.37 -5.76 8.30
N THR A 58 8.33 -6.36 7.12
CA THR A 58 8.96 -5.81 5.91
C THR A 58 8.35 -4.45 5.54
N ALA A 59 7.02 -4.37 5.52
CA ALA A 59 6.32 -3.14 5.21
C ALA A 59 6.60 -2.05 6.23
N ARG A 60 6.62 -2.38 7.51
CA ARG A 60 6.87 -1.43 8.59
C ARG A 60 8.28 -0.86 8.54
N ALA A 61 9.28 -1.72 8.32
CA ALA A 61 10.67 -1.30 8.20
C ALA A 61 10.88 -0.35 7.03
N TRP A 62 10.36 -0.70 5.86
CA TRP A 62 10.48 0.13 4.65
C TRP A 62 9.70 1.43 4.76
N ASP A 63 8.50 1.39 5.32
CA ASP A 63 7.69 2.57 5.57
C ASP A 63 8.42 3.58 6.46
N GLY A 64 9.01 3.12 7.56
CA GLY A 64 9.72 3.99 8.50
C GLY A 64 11.01 4.59 7.95
N VAL A 65 11.77 3.83 7.16
CA VAL A 65 13.07 4.27 6.64
C VAL A 65 12.94 5.12 5.37
N VAL A 66 11.97 4.82 4.50
CA VAL A 66 11.89 5.42 3.17
C VAL A 66 10.58 6.14 2.93
N LEU A 67 9.43 5.47 3.05
CA LEU A 67 8.15 6.03 2.61
C LEU A 67 7.69 7.20 3.48
N THR A 68 7.72 7.07 4.79
CA THR A 68 7.31 8.13 5.71
C THR A 68 8.18 9.39 5.56
N PRO A 69 9.52 9.31 5.51
CA PRO A 69 10.36 10.48 5.24
C PRO A 69 10.08 11.14 3.89
N LEU A 70 9.88 10.36 2.83
CA LEU A 70 9.56 10.92 1.51
C LEU A 70 8.21 11.63 1.50
N ARG A 71 7.19 11.06 2.12
CA ARG A 71 5.87 11.71 2.25
C ARG A 71 5.95 13.02 3.03
N ALA A 72 6.70 13.04 4.12
CA ALA A 72 6.90 14.25 4.91
C ALA A 72 7.55 15.34 4.06
N MET A 73 8.59 15.02 3.30
CA MET A 73 9.25 15.96 2.40
C MET A 73 8.30 16.47 1.32
N ARG A 74 7.52 15.58 0.69
CA ARG A 74 6.53 15.96 -0.33
C ARG A 74 5.49 16.94 0.22
N ARG A 75 5.01 16.72 1.44
CA ARG A 75 4.03 17.60 2.10
C ARG A 75 4.62 18.97 2.42
N ILE A 76 5.84 19.00 2.95
CA ILE A 76 6.55 20.26 3.24
C ILE A 76 6.74 21.09 1.97
N LEU A 77 7.10 20.44 0.86
CA LEU A 77 7.35 21.09 -0.42
C LEU A 77 6.09 21.59 -1.13
N LYS A 78 4.90 21.39 -0.58
CA LYS A 78 3.67 22.02 -1.09
C LYS A 78 3.66 23.54 -0.86
N ALA A 79 4.27 24.01 0.21
CA ALA A 79 4.29 25.41 0.59
C ALA A 79 5.53 26.11 0.01
N PRO A 80 5.44 27.42 -0.30
CA PRO A 80 6.61 28.19 -0.71
C PRO A 80 7.71 28.14 0.34
N VAL A 81 8.96 28.15 -0.14
CA VAL A 81 10.15 28.21 0.70
C VAL A 81 10.74 29.62 0.56
N PRO A 82 11.00 30.34 1.68
CA PRO A 82 11.62 31.66 1.60
C PRO A 82 12.93 31.63 0.83
N ASP A 83 13.15 32.65 0.02
CA ASP A 83 14.37 32.87 -0.77
C ASP A 83 14.65 31.82 -1.88
N ILE A 84 13.70 30.90 -2.13
CA ILE A 84 13.79 29.92 -3.23
C ILE A 84 12.57 30.07 -4.13
N ASP A 85 12.79 30.15 -5.44
CA ASP A 85 11.72 30.22 -6.42
C ASP A 85 10.86 28.95 -6.46
N ASP A 86 9.63 29.09 -6.89
CA ASP A 86 8.68 27.96 -6.99
C ASP A 86 9.14 26.88 -7.99
N GLY A 87 9.82 27.27 -9.06
CA GLY A 87 10.33 26.32 -10.07
C GLY A 87 11.22 25.23 -9.48
N PRO A 88 12.32 25.56 -8.79
CA PRO A 88 13.17 24.59 -8.11
C PRO A 88 12.43 23.79 -7.07
N ARG A 89 11.55 24.39 -6.27
CA ARG A 89 10.74 23.71 -5.27
C ARG A 89 9.85 22.63 -5.90
N GLU A 90 9.14 22.98 -6.96
CA GLU A 90 8.26 22.04 -7.66
C GLU A 90 9.05 20.92 -8.36
N THR A 91 10.21 21.23 -8.91
CA THR A 91 11.11 20.24 -9.52
C THR A 91 11.50 19.17 -8.49
N ILE A 92 11.94 19.58 -7.32
CA ILE A 92 12.32 18.65 -6.25
C ILE A 92 11.11 17.88 -5.75
N ARG A 93 9.96 18.55 -5.55
CA ARG A 93 8.72 17.87 -5.14
C ARG A 93 8.31 16.77 -6.12
N ASN A 94 8.39 17.02 -7.41
CA ASN A 94 8.07 16.03 -8.43
C ASN A 94 9.04 14.84 -8.41
N ARG A 95 10.31 15.06 -8.14
CA ARG A 95 11.30 13.97 -7.95
C ARG A 95 11.02 13.15 -6.70
N VAL A 96 10.60 13.80 -5.61
CA VAL A 96 10.19 13.09 -4.39
C VAL A 96 8.99 12.21 -4.65
N LYS A 97 7.98 12.69 -5.38
CA LYS A 97 6.83 11.88 -5.79
C LYS A 97 7.23 10.66 -6.61
N ALA A 98 8.17 10.83 -7.54
CA ALA A 98 8.69 9.73 -8.35
C ALA A 98 9.44 8.70 -7.50
N LEU A 99 10.21 9.15 -6.50
CA LEU A 99 10.89 8.28 -5.55
C LEU A 99 9.91 7.52 -4.64
N GLU A 100 8.82 8.16 -4.20
CA GLU A 100 7.76 7.48 -3.45
C GLU A 100 7.19 6.32 -4.26
N LEU A 101 6.86 6.55 -5.52
CA LEU A 101 6.33 5.51 -6.40
C LEU A 101 7.32 4.37 -6.61
N GLU A 102 8.59 4.69 -6.85
CA GLU A 102 9.67 3.70 -6.98
C GLU A 102 9.83 2.88 -5.69
N ALA A 103 9.81 3.54 -4.54
CA ALA A 103 9.94 2.89 -3.23
C ALA A 103 8.75 1.97 -2.96
N GLU A 104 7.54 2.36 -3.31
CA GLU A 104 6.34 1.51 -3.20
C GLU A 104 6.45 0.28 -4.10
N ARG A 105 6.98 0.45 -5.31
CA ARG A 105 7.21 -0.67 -6.23
C ARG A 105 8.20 -1.68 -5.65
N HIS A 106 9.30 -1.22 -5.06
CA HIS A 106 10.26 -2.10 -4.39
C HIS A 106 9.64 -2.84 -3.22
N LEU A 107 8.78 -2.18 -2.44
CA LEU A 107 8.06 -2.85 -1.36
C LEU A 107 7.12 -3.93 -1.91
N LEU A 108 6.35 -3.64 -2.95
CA LEU A 108 5.49 -4.64 -3.59
C LEU A 108 6.29 -5.83 -4.09
N GLN A 109 7.46 -5.62 -4.69
CA GLN A 109 8.34 -6.71 -5.14
C GLN A 109 8.81 -7.58 -3.95
N ALA A 110 9.19 -6.97 -2.85
CA ALA A 110 9.60 -7.69 -1.65
C ALA A 110 8.43 -8.50 -1.04
N LEU A 111 7.23 -7.92 -1.00
CA LEU A 111 6.03 -8.60 -0.50
C LEU A 111 5.61 -9.75 -1.42
N GLU A 112 5.69 -9.57 -2.73
CA GLU A 112 5.40 -10.64 -3.69
C GLU A 112 6.30 -11.86 -3.47
N ALA A 113 7.57 -11.62 -3.21
CA ALA A 113 8.54 -12.69 -2.93
C ALA A 113 8.20 -13.49 -1.66
N LEU A 114 7.49 -12.91 -0.70
CA LEU A 114 7.03 -13.59 0.51
C LEU A 114 5.76 -14.41 0.30
N ALA A 115 5.00 -14.13 -0.75
CA ALA A 115 3.70 -14.78 -0.97
C ALA A 115 3.86 -16.26 -1.30
N PRO A 116 3.02 -17.12 -0.72
CA PRO A 116 3.00 -18.53 -1.11
C PRO A 116 2.41 -18.71 -2.52
N ASP A 117 2.64 -19.86 -3.12
CA ASP A 117 2.01 -20.21 -4.38
C ASP A 117 0.48 -20.32 -4.24
N PRO A 118 -0.29 -20.11 -5.32
CA PRO A 118 -1.73 -20.35 -5.28
C PRO A 118 -2.04 -21.79 -4.87
N SER A 119 -2.92 -21.95 -3.89
CA SER A 119 -3.24 -23.27 -3.32
C SER A 119 -4.74 -23.50 -3.12
N ALA A 120 -5.56 -22.49 -3.40
CA ALA A 120 -6.99 -22.51 -3.13
C ALA A 120 -7.74 -21.63 -4.13
N PRO A 121 -9.08 -21.73 -4.20
CA PRO A 121 -9.87 -20.78 -4.98
C PRO A 121 -9.72 -19.36 -4.47
N PRO A 122 -9.95 -18.34 -5.30
CA PRO A 122 -10.04 -16.97 -4.85
C PRO A 122 -11.06 -16.82 -3.71
N ARG A 123 -10.80 -15.89 -2.82
CA ARG A 123 -11.73 -15.53 -1.73
C ARG A 123 -12.00 -14.04 -1.75
N PRO A 124 -13.05 -13.56 -1.04
CA PRO A 124 -13.33 -12.14 -0.96
C PRO A 124 -12.12 -11.35 -0.46
N ALA A 125 -11.88 -10.20 -1.07
CA ALA A 125 -10.73 -9.35 -0.71
C ALA A 125 -10.74 -8.97 0.77
N ILE A 126 -11.93 -8.73 1.36
CA ILE A 126 -12.05 -8.36 2.76
C ILE A 126 -11.43 -9.41 3.71
N ASP A 127 -11.49 -10.68 3.36
CA ASP A 127 -10.91 -11.74 4.20
C ASP A 127 -9.39 -11.61 4.28
N GLY A 128 -8.74 -11.34 3.16
CA GLY A 128 -7.29 -11.09 3.11
C GLY A 128 -6.92 -9.79 3.81
N LEU A 129 -7.63 -8.72 3.52
CA LEU A 129 -7.39 -7.40 4.11
C LEU A 129 -7.53 -7.44 5.64
N ALA A 130 -8.59 -8.05 6.16
CA ALA A 130 -8.81 -8.14 7.59
C ALA A 130 -7.77 -9.01 8.31
N ALA A 131 -7.36 -10.11 7.71
CA ALA A 131 -6.33 -10.98 8.27
C ALA A 131 -5.00 -10.25 8.46
N THR A 132 -4.58 -9.47 7.47
CA THR A 132 -3.35 -8.68 7.51
C THR A 132 -3.48 -7.49 8.47
N ALA A 133 -4.58 -6.77 8.42
CA ALA A 133 -4.80 -5.59 9.26
C ALA A 133 -4.79 -5.92 10.76
N ARG A 134 -5.27 -7.10 11.15
CA ARG A 134 -5.23 -7.56 12.55
C ARG A 134 -3.81 -7.72 13.08
N ILE A 135 -2.87 -8.07 12.23
CA ILE A 135 -1.44 -8.20 12.60
C ILE A 135 -0.75 -6.84 12.54
N TRP A 136 -1.14 -6.00 11.59
CA TRP A 136 -0.55 -4.68 11.40
C TRP A 136 -0.74 -3.76 12.62
N ALA A 137 -1.93 -3.72 13.18
CA ALA A 137 -2.26 -2.83 14.30
C ALA A 137 -3.33 -3.44 15.21
N ALA A 138 -3.39 -2.93 16.45
CA ALA A 138 -4.34 -3.40 17.46
C ALA A 138 -5.80 -3.14 17.06
N VAL A 139 -6.07 -2.06 16.32
CA VAL A 139 -7.41 -1.71 15.85
C VAL A 139 -7.50 -1.95 14.34
N THR A 140 -8.48 -2.76 13.95
CA THR A 140 -8.76 -3.04 12.54
C THR A 140 -9.81 -2.04 12.03
N PRO A 141 -9.49 -1.19 11.04
CA PRO A 141 -10.43 -0.21 10.48
C PRO A 141 -11.40 -0.88 9.50
N ARG A 142 -12.26 -1.76 9.99
CA ARG A 142 -13.10 -2.64 9.17
C ARG A 142 -14.00 -1.89 8.16
N PRO A 143 -14.69 -0.80 8.53
CA PRO A 143 -15.50 -0.07 7.54
C PRO A 143 -14.69 0.48 6.37
N ALA A 144 -13.49 1.00 6.62
CA ALA A 144 -12.61 1.51 5.59
C ALA A 144 -12.04 0.38 4.71
N LEU A 145 -11.74 -0.78 5.30
CA LEU A 145 -11.32 -1.98 4.56
C LEU A 145 -12.43 -2.52 3.65
N ILE A 146 -13.67 -2.50 4.13
CA ILE A 146 -14.84 -2.91 3.33
C ILE A 146 -14.99 -1.98 2.12
N ARG A 147 -14.83 -0.67 2.30
CA ARG A 147 -14.88 0.28 1.19
C ARG A 147 -13.81 -0.01 0.12
N LEU A 148 -12.60 -0.34 0.54
CA LEU A 148 -11.55 -0.75 -0.39
C LEU A 148 -11.93 -2.05 -1.10
N ALA A 149 -12.37 -3.06 -0.34
CA ALA A 149 -12.76 -4.34 -0.90
C ALA A 149 -13.87 -4.21 -1.95
N ASP A 150 -14.87 -3.38 -1.67
CA ASP A 150 -15.99 -3.13 -2.59
C ASP A 150 -15.57 -2.37 -3.86
N ALA A 151 -14.55 -1.53 -3.77
CA ALA A 151 -14.03 -0.76 -4.91
C ALA A 151 -13.08 -1.58 -5.79
N LEU A 152 -12.45 -2.62 -5.25
CA LEU A 152 -11.51 -3.46 -6.00
C LEU A 152 -12.22 -4.23 -7.12
N PRO A 153 -11.56 -4.40 -8.28
CA PRO A 153 -12.11 -5.23 -9.35
C PRO A 153 -12.33 -6.67 -8.89
N ALA A 154 -13.39 -7.27 -9.39
CA ALA A 154 -13.70 -8.68 -9.10
C ALA A 154 -12.69 -9.64 -9.74
#